data_fd0e0084ddbd4ffac07f842bc7ee6cc3
#
_entry.id   fd0e0084ddbd4ffac07f842bc7ee6cc3
#
_cell.length_a   1.000
_cell.length_b   1.000
_cell.length_c   1.000
_cell.angle_alpha   90.00
_cell.angle_beta   90.00
_cell.angle_gamma   90.00
#
_symmetry.space_group_name_H-M   'P 1'
#
loop_
_entity.id
_entity.type
_entity.pdbx_description
1 polymer ?
#
loop_
_entity_poly.entity_id
_entity_poly.type
_entity_poly.pdbx_seq_one_letter_code
_entity_poly.pdbx_strand_id
1 'polypeptide(L)'
;MKAIHITKDEFIKKVANYESNPSEWKYLGDRPCIIDFYADWCGPCKMVAPILEDLATEYNDKIYVYKVDTEAEQELAGAFGIRSIPTLLFCPMNGAPQMAQGALPKATFKEAIENVLLAAK
;
A
#
# COMPACT_ATOMS: atom_id res chain seq x y z
N MET A 1 5.03 0.97 -15.64
CA MET A 1 5.00 1.89 -14.49
C MET A 1 5.86 1.35 -13.38
N LYS A 2 6.25 2.22 -12.49
CA LYS A 2 7.02 1.83 -11.30
C LYS A 2 6.20 2.08 -10.05
N ALA A 3 6.56 1.40 -8.96
CA ALA A 3 6.05 1.74 -7.65
C ALA A 3 6.52 3.16 -7.29
N ILE A 4 5.67 3.92 -6.62
CA ILE A 4 5.87 5.33 -6.36
C ILE A 4 6.13 5.54 -4.87
N HIS A 5 7.26 6.14 -4.53
CA HIS A 5 7.56 6.50 -3.15
C HIS A 5 6.70 7.69 -2.74
N ILE A 6 6.06 7.60 -1.59
CA ILE A 6 5.25 8.70 -1.08
C ILE A 6 5.64 9.04 0.35
N THR A 7 5.49 10.32 0.69
CA THR A 7 5.70 10.85 2.02
C THR A 7 4.38 10.84 2.80
N LYS A 8 4.45 11.16 4.09
CA LYS A 8 3.24 11.34 4.91
C LYS A 8 2.30 12.38 4.28
N ASP A 9 2.82 13.51 3.82
CA ASP A 9 1.98 14.55 3.22
C ASP A 9 1.30 14.07 1.95
N GLU A 10 2.01 13.30 1.13
CA GLU A 10 1.42 12.72 -0.07
C GLU A 10 0.38 11.68 0.26
N PHE A 11 0.62 10.87 1.32
CA PHE A 11 -0.36 9.90 1.78
C PHE A 11 -1.67 10.60 2.18
N ILE A 12 -1.57 11.67 2.95
CA ILE A 12 -2.74 12.44 3.40
C ILE A 12 -3.54 12.99 2.23
N LYS A 13 -2.87 13.39 1.16
CA LYS A 13 -3.53 13.97 -0.01
C LYS A 13 -4.03 12.94 -1.00
N LYS A 14 -3.37 11.79 -1.12
CA LYS A 14 -3.65 10.81 -2.19
C LYS A 14 -4.35 9.56 -1.72
N VAL A 15 -4.21 9.21 -0.45
CA VAL A 15 -4.73 7.96 0.08
C VAL A 15 -5.84 8.21 1.09
N ALA A 16 -5.52 8.80 2.23
CA ALA A 16 -6.51 9.08 3.26
C ALA A 16 -5.98 10.13 4.22
N ASN A 17 -6.82 11.10 4.51
CA ASN A 17 -6.47 12.13 5.50
C ASN A 17 -6.91 11.68 6.88
N TYR A 18 -6.08 10.85 7.51
CA TYR A 18 -6.38 10.29 8.83
C TYR A 18 -6.26 11.33 9.95
N GLU A 19 -5.62 12.46 9.69
CA GLU A 19 -5.53 13.54 10.67
C GLU A 19 -6.84 14.29 10.79
N SER A 20 -7.52 14.53 9.67
CA SER A 20 -8.83 15.19 9.68
C SER A 20 -9.95 14.22 10.00
N ASN A 21 -9.79 12.94 9.68
CA ASN A 21 -10.82 11.91 9.87
C ASN A 21 -10.25 10.73 10.65
N PRO A 22 -9.91 10.89 11.93
CA PRO A 22 -9.21 9.85 12.69
C PRO A 22 -10.05 8.61 12.99
N SER A 23 -11.37 8.71 12.94
CA SER A 23 -12.26 7.61 13.28
C SER A 23 -12.96 7.01 12.05
N GLU A 24 -12.62 7.48 10.84
CA GLU A 24 -13.31 7.04 9.64
C GLU A 24 -12.30 6.92 8.50
N TRP A 25 -12.31 5.78 7.81
CA TRP A 25 -11.48 5.59 6.63
C TRP A 25 -12.22 6.13 5.40
N LYS A 26 -11.59 7.06 4.70
CA LYS A 26 -12.14 7.64 3.48
C LYS A 26 -11.05 7.70 2.44
N TYR A 27 -11.11 6.80 1.46
CA TYR A 27 -10.09 6.72 0.41
C TYR A 27 -10.25 7.89 -0.57
N LEU A 28 -9.13 8.53 -0.91
CA LEU A 28 -9.11 9.73 -1.74
C LEU A 28 -8.67 9.49 -3.17
N GLY A 29 -8.17 8.29 -3.48
CA GLY A 29 -7.63 8.01 -4.80
C GLY A 29 -8.70 7.77 -5.85
N ASP A 30 -8.33 7.93 -7.12
CA ASP A 30 -9.20 7.65 -8.26
C ASP A 30 -9.04 6.21 -8.79
N ARG A 31 -8.14 5.45 -8.20
CA ARG A 31 -7.92 4.02 -8.45
C ARG A 31 -7.57 3.35 -7.14
N PRO A 32 -7.83 2.04 -7.01
CA PRO A 32 -7.35 1.32 -5.82
C PRO A 32 -5.84 1.36 -5.73
N CYS A 33 -5.29 1.08 -4.55
CA CYS A 33 -3.84 1.06 -4.41
C CYS A 33 -3.36 -0.03 -3.47
N ILE A 34 -2.08 -0.37 -3.62
CA ILE A 34 -1.32 -1.15 -2.65
C ILE A 34 -0.29 -0.20 -2.05
N ILE A 35 -0.09 -0.28 -0.74
CA ILE A 35 0.94 0.49 -0.07
C ILE A 35 1.89 -0.48 0.63
N ASP A 36 3.18 -0.37 0.31
CA ASP A 36 4.24 -1.19 0.89
C ASP A 36 4.99 -0.37 1.93
N PHE A 37 4.81 -0.74 3.21
CA PHE A 37 5.58 -0.16 4.31
C PHE A 37 6.85 -0.99 4.47
N TYR A 38 8.01 -0.37 4.23
CA TYR A 38 9.28 -1.09 4.14
C TYR A 38 10.41 -0.32 4.83
N ALA A 39 11.59 -0.93 4.89
CA ALA A 39 12.84 -0.26 5.25
C ALA A 39 13.97 -0.85 4.41
N ASP A 40 15.00 -0.06 4.18
CA ASP A 40 16.12 -0.48 3.32
C ASP A 40 16.90 -1.68 3.86
N TRP A 41 16.96 -1.83 5.17
CA TRP A 41 17.70 -2.92 5.82
C TRP A 41 16.90 -4.22 5.90
N CYS A 42 15.67 -4.23 5.47
CA CYS A 42 14.75 -5.35 5.65
C CYS A 42 14.89 -6.36 4.50
N GLY A 43 15.38 -7.57 4.80
CA GLY A 43 15.55 -8.63 3.81
C GLY A 43 14.26 -9.03 3.11
N PRO A 44 13.20 -9.37 3.86
CA PRO A 44 11.91 -9.72 3.22
C PRO A 44 11.33 -8.59 2.36
N CYS A 45 11.56 -7.33 2.74
CA CYS A 45 11.13 -6.19 1.93
C CYS A 45 11.79 -6.21 0.55
N LYS A 46 13.06 -6.62 0.50
CA LYS A 46 13.80 -6.70 -0.77
C LYS A 46 13.28 -7.81 -1.68
N MET A 47 12.68 -8.84 -1.10
CA MET A 47 12.05 -9.91 -1.88
C MET A 47 10.74 -9.44 -2.51
N VAL A 48 10.02 -8.56 -1.83
CA VAL A 48 8.74 -8.03 -2.30
C VAL A 48 8.93 -6.94 -3.34
N ALA A 49 9.99 -6.17 -3.25
CA ALA A 49 10.19 -5.00 -4.12
C ALA A 49 10.09 -5.32 -5.62
N PRO A 50 10.77 -6.34 -6.17
CA PRO A 50 10.64 -6.64 -7.60
C PRO A 50 9.24 -7.13 -7.97
N ILE A 51 8.57 -7.84 -7.05
CA ILE A 51 7.18 -8.28 -7.28
C ILE A 51 6.28 -7.07 -7.45
N LEU A 52 6.44 -6.06 -6.60
CA LEU A 52 5.64 -4.85 -6.68
C LEU A 52 5.91 -4.06 -7.96
N GLU A 53 7.15 -4.02 -8.44
CA GLU A 53 7.44 -3.39 -9.71
C GLU A 53 6.75 -4.12 -10.86
N ASP A 54 6.75 -5.45 -10.84
CA ASP A 54 6.03 -6.24 -11.83
C ASP A 54 4.55 -5.95 -11.81
N LEU A 55 3.95 -5.88 -10.61
CA LEU A 55 2.53 -5.62 -10.46
C LEU A 55 2.18 -4.20 -10.90
N ALA A 56 3.03 -3.22 -10.60
CA ALA A 56 2.84 -1.86 -11.06
C ALA A 56 2.80 -1.78 -12.58
N THR A 57 3.58 -2.63 -13.25
CA THR A 57 3.57 -2.70 -14.71
C THR A 57 2.34 -3.44 -15.24
N GLU A 58 2.03 -4.61 -14.66
CA GLU A 58 0.89 -5.43 -15.11
C GLU A 58 -0.46 -4.72 -14.95
N TYR A 59 -0.62 -3.96 -13.86
CA TYR A 59 -1.87 -3.28 -13.54
C TYR A 59 -1.75 -1.76 -13.68
N ASN A 60 -0.91 -1.32 -14.61
CA ASN A 60 -0.49 0.08 -14.79
C ASN A 60 -1.63 1.10 -14.76
N ASP A 61 -2.74 0.81 -15.45
CA ASP A 61 -3.86 1.74 -15.55
C ASP A 61 -5.03 1.37 -14.64
N LYS A 62 -4.85 0.40 -13.75
CA LYS A 62 -5.92 -0.11 -12.89
C LYS A 62 -5.71 0.17 -11.41
N ILE A 63 -4.46 0.18 -10.96
CA ILE A 63 -4.14 0.43 -9.56
C ILE A 63 -2.89 1.31 -9.46
N TYR A 64 -2.71 1.90 -8.29
CA TYR A 64 -1.43 2.52 -7.92
C TYR A 64 -0.68 1.59 -6.98
N VAL A 65 0.65 1.58 -7.08
CA VAL A 65 1.51 0.88 -6.13
C VAL A 65 2.40 1.93 -5.47
N TYR A 66 2.18 2.14 -4.19
CA TYR A 66 2.93 3.14 -3.40
C TYR A 66 3.89 2.44 -2.45
N LYS A 67 4.98 3.13 -2.14
CA LYS A 67 5.98 2.67 -1.17
C LYS A 67 6.20 3.74 -0.11
N VAL A 68 6.22 3.32 1.15
CA VAL A 68 6.47 4.20 2.28
C VAL A 68 7.68 3.67 3.06
N ASP A 69 8.74 4.48 3.11
CA ASP A 69 9.93 4.18 3.90
C ASP A 69 9.60 4.46 5.37
N THR A 70 9.50 3.41 6.18
CA THR A 70 9.09 3.56 7.57
C THR A 70 10.10 4.32 8.43
N GLU A 71 11.35 4.39 8.00
CA GLU A 71 12.36 5.15 8.73
C GLU A 71 12.28 6.64 8.44
N ALA A 72 11.99 6.99 7.20
CA ALA A 72 11.77 8.38 6.82
C ALA A 72 10.41 8.90 7.29
N GLU A 73 9.38 8.03 7.26
CA GLU A 73 8.00 8.42 7.57
C GLU A 73 7.53 7.73 8.85
N GLN A 74 8.24 7.98 9.96
CA GLN A 74 7.96 7.32 11.24
C GLN A 74 6.58 7.68 11.80
N GLU A 75 6.15 8.90 11.60
CA GLU A 75 4.85 9.36 12.07
C GLU A 75 3.73 8.62 11.36
N LEU A 76 3.83 8.48 10.04
CA LEU A 76 2.85 7.73 9.25
C LEU A 76 2.82 6.25 9.65
N ALA A 77 3.99 5.63 9.77
CA ALA A 77 4.09 4.24 10.18
C ALA A 77 3.47 4.03 11.56
N GLY A 78 3.72 4.96 12.49
CA GLY A 78 3.16 4.91 13.84
C GLY A 78 1.64 5.04 13.83
N ALA A 79 1.11 5.91 12.97
CA ALA A 79 -0.33 6.12 12.87
C ALA A 79 -1.07 4.84 12.45
N PHE A 80 -0.44 3.99 11.65
CA PHE A 80 -1.03 2.72 11.22
C PHE A 80 -0.58 1.53 12.06
N GLY A 81 0.16 1.78 13.14
CA GLY A 81 0.60 0.71 14.04
C GLY A 81 1.52 -0.30 13.38
N ILE A 82 2.36 0.17 12.46
CA ILE A 82 3.28 -0.72 11.73
C ILE A 82 4.35 -1.20 12.68
N ARG A 83 4.37 -2.50 12.98
CA ARG A 83 5.32 -3.12 13.90
C ARG A 83 6.27 -4.08 13.22
N SER A 84 5.84 -4.66 12.13
CA SER A 84 6.67 -5.56 11.35
C SER A 84 6.66 -5.11 9.90
N ILE A 85 7.73 -5.38 9.18
CA ILE A 85 7.86 -5.02 7.78
C ILE A 85 8.35 -6.23 6.98
N PRO A 86 7.92 -6.36 5.73
CA PRO A 86 6.99 -5.45 5.06
C PRO A 86 5.56 -5.63 5.58
N THR A 87 4.82 -4.54 5.62
CA THR A 87 3.37 -4.57 5.82
C THR A 87 2.73 -3.97 4.58
N LEU A 88 1.76 -4.68 4.03
CA LEU A 88 1.07 -4.29 2.81
C LEU A 88 -0.34 -3.84 3.15
N LEU A 89 -0.73 -2.69 2.61
CA LEU A 89 -2.08 -2.17 2.79
C LEU A 89 -2.76 -2.17 1.43
N PHE A 90 -3.92 -2.85 1.35
CA PHE A 90 -4.71 -2.95 0.13
C PHE A 90 -5.92 -2.05 0.27
N CYS A 91 -5.97 -0.99 -0.53
CA CYS A 91 -7.00 0.04 -0.43
C CYS A 91 -7.94 -0.03 -1.62
N PRO A 92 -9.15 -0.61 -1.46
CA PRO A 92 -10.15 -0.60 -2.52
C PRO A 92 -10.76 0.79 -2.67
N MET A 93 -11.47 1.03 -3.77
CA MET A 93 -12.16 2.30 -3.98
C MET A 93 -13.22 2.55 -2.93
N ASN A 94 -13.89 1.49 -2.48
CA ASN A 94 -14.93 1.57 -1.48
C ASN A 94 -14.69 0.53 -0.41
N GLY A 95 -14.98 0.89 0.83
CA GLY A 95 -14.82 -0.03 1.95
C GLY A 95 -13.48 0.13 2.66
N ALA A 96 -13.27 -0.67 3.68
CA ALA A 96 -12.10 -0.60 4.52
C ALA A 96 -10.87 -1.20 3.83
N PRO A 97 -9.68 -0.67 4.13
CA PRO A 97 -8.45 -1.29 3.62
C PRO A 97 -8.19 -2.60 4.34
N GLN A 98 -7.46 -3.49 3.66
CA GLN A 98 -7.01 -4.74 4.26
C GLN A 98 -5.51 -4.71 4.40
N MET A 99 -5.01 -5.27 5.51
CA MET A 99 -3.59 -5.26 5.83
C MET A 99 -3.06 -6.68 5.86
N ALA A 100 -1.88 -6.88 5.30
CA ALA A 100 -1.19 -8.16 5.34
C ALA A 100 0.28 -7.93 5.70
N GLN A 101 0.88 -8.89 6.38
CA GLN A 101 2.26 -8.78 6.85
C GLN A 101 3.12 -9.84 6.19
N GLY A 102 4.38 -9.48 5.94
CA GLY A 102 5.38 -10.41 5.45
C GLY A 102 5.51 -10.42 3.93
N ALA A 103 6.48 -11.20 3.45
CA ALA A 103 6.80 -11.29 2.05
C ALA A 103 5.85 -12.26 1.35
N LEU A 104 4.74 -11.73 0.85
CA LEU A 104 3.75 -12.51 0.14
C LEU A 104 4.28 -12.91 -1.25
N PRO A 105 3.93 -14.12 -1.73
CA PRO A 105 4.25 -14.49 -3.12
C PRO A 105 3.42 -13.68 -4.11
N LYS A 106 3.91 -13.56 -5.33
CA LYS A 106 3.25 -12.78 -6.38
C LYS A 106 1.80 -13.24 -6.61
N ALA A 107 1.55 -14.54 -6.58
CA ALA A 107 0.21 -15.08 -6.77
C ALA A 107 -0.76 -14.58 -5.72
N THR A 108 -0.32 -14.46 -4.47
CA THR A 108 -1.15 -13.94 -3.38
C THR A 108 -1.48 -12.46 -3.59
N PHE A 109 -0.50 -11.67 -4.05
CA PHE A 109 -0.77 -10.29 -4.42
C PHE A 109 -1.80 -10.19 -5.53
N LYS A 110 -1.69 -11.02 -6.57
CA LYS A 110 -2.63 -10.99 -7.68
C LYS A 110 -4.04 -11.37 -7.22
N GLU A 111 -4.15 -12.36 -6.35
CA GLU A 111 -5.42 -12.72 -5.74
C GLU A 111 -6.06 -11.55 -5.01
N ALA A 112 -5.27 -10.85 -4.19
CA ALA A 112 -5.77 -9.69 -3.45
C ALA A 112 -6.18 -8.56 -4.39
N ILE A 113 -5.40 -8.32 -5.44
CA ILE A 113 -5.75 -7.29 -6.43
C ILE A 113 -7.09 -7.62 -7.09
N GLU A 114 -7.26 -8.87 -7.54
CA GLU A 114 -8.48 -9.24 -8.25
C GLU A 114 -9.70 -9.30 -7.33
N ASN A 115 -9.53 -9.80 -6.11
CA ASN A 115 -10.67 -10.05 -5.21
C ASN A 115 -11.00 -8.89 -4.28
N VAL A 116 -10.02 -8.06 -3.95
CA VAL A 116 -10.22 -6.93 -3.02
C VAL A 116 -10.24 -5.60 -3.76
N LEU A 117 -9.28 -5.37 -4.65
CA LEU A 117 -9.12 -4.06 -5.27
C LEU A 117 -9.97 -3.88 -6.51
N LEU A 118 -10.07 -4.90 -7.35
CA LEU A 118 -10.73 -4.80 -8.66
C LEU A 118 -12.06 -5.55 -8.73
N ALA A 119 -12.49 -6.16 -7.64
CA ALA A 119 -13.76 -6.89 -7.64
C ALA A 119 -14.92 -5.95 -7.94
N ALA A 120 -15.80 -6.37 -8.84
CA ALA A 120 -17.00 -5.61 -9.16
C ALA A 120 -17.95 -5.58 -7.97
N LYS A 121 -18.61 -4.45 -7.78
CA LYS A 121 -19.59 -4.25 -6.70
C LYS A 121 -20.99 -4.08 -7.24
#